data_1390bf2c2ff5f8a23043aaec282cf14e
#
_entry.id   1390bf2c2ff5f8a23043aaec282cf14e
#
_cell.length_a   1.000
_cell.length_b   1.000
_cell.length_c   1.000
_cell.angle_alpha   90.00
_cell.angle_beta   90.00
_cell.angle_gamma   90.00
#
_symmetry.space_group_name_H-M   'P 1'
#
loop_
_entity.id
_entity.type
_entity.pdbx_description
1 polymer ?
#
loop_
_entity_poly.entity_id
_entity_poly.type
_entity_poly.pdbx_seq_one_letter_code
_entity_poly.pdbx_strand_id
1 'polypeptide(L)'
;MMKSRMYDSTKLSFIRLLKLFEDSIDDVVAITRAFSIAYVIHRGKFYDNIKSEPYINHTLRVALILANELKVKDRDVIIAAILHDAFEKTYTNTFKEELLKKTIGEKALNLILSTTKFNIKEMESNEYCKLVLKSSQIVRYLILANRLDSIRILKNSIRKDKIQRFKKETQEYFLPIANLTDDNLVFKLSVAMYELK
;
A
#
# COMPACT_ATOMS: atom_id res chain seq x y z
N MET A 1 17.70 -0.80 -27.18
CA MET A 1 16.60 -0.56 -26.23
C MET A 1 16.10 -1.92 -25.73
N MET A 2 16.51 -2.35 -24.53
CA MET A 2 15.92 -3.54 -23.90
C MET A 2 14.47 -3.20 -23.53
N LYS A 3 13.49 -3.84 -24.20
CA LYS A 3 12.09 -3.84 -23.74
C LYS A 3 12.08 -4.55 -22.39
N SER A 4 11.97 -3.78 -21.29
CA SER A 4 11.78 -4.34 -19.95
C SER A 4 10.44 -5.08 -19.94
N ARG A 5 10.52 -6.40 -20.06
CA ARG A 5 9.33 -7.26 -19.97
C ARG A 5 8.80 -7.19 -18.53
N MET A 6 7.51 -6.93 -18.39
CA MET A 6 6.85 -6.95 -17.08
C MET A 6 6.96 -8.35 -16.49
N TYR A 7 7.28 -8.45 -15.19
CA TYR A 7 7.33 -9.74 -14.49
C TYR A 7 5.96 -10.44 -14.52
N ASP A 8 5.95 -11.74 -14.67
CA ASP A 8 4.71 -12.52 -14.75
C ASP A 8 3.89 -12.40 -13.46
N SER A 9 4.55 -12.35 -12.30
CA SER A 9 3.89 -12.11 -11.00
C SER A 9 3.16 -10.78 -10.93
N THR A 10 3.77 -9.71 -11.47
CA THR A 10 3.16 -8.38 -11.56
C THR A 10 1.93 -8.40 -12.45
N LYS A 11 2.05 -9.03 -13.62
CA LYS A 11 0.95 -9.16 -14.58
C LYS A 11 -0.24 -9.90 -13.98
N LEU A 12 0.01 -11.04 -13.33
CA LEU A 12 -1.03 -11.85 -12.70
C LEU A 12 -1.75 -11.09 -11.57
N SER A 13 -1.00 -10.39 -10.71
CA SER A 13 -1.57 -9.59 -9.63
C SER A 13 -2.42 -8.44 -10.18
N PHE A 14 -1.97 -7.78 -11.23
CA PHE A 14 -2.72 -6.71 -11.88
C PHE A 14 -4.01 -7.22 -12.55
N ILE A 15 -3.95 -8.34 -13.28
CA ILE A 15 -5.16 -8.97 -13.87
C ILE A 15 -6.16 -9.34 -12.77
N ARG A 16 -5.69 -9.94 -11.65
CA ARG A 16 -6.57 -10.27 -10.51
C ARG A 16 -7.25 -9.03 -9.93
N LEU A 17 -6.53 -7.91 -9.83
CA LEU A 17 -7.10 -6.66 -9.35
C LEU A 17 -8.19 -6.15 -10.31
N LEU A 18 -7.90 -6.10 -11.61
CA LEU A 18 -8.86 -5.62 -12.61
C LEU A 18 -10.15 -6.44 -12.65
N LYS A 19 -10.05 -7.77 -12.48
CA LYS A 19 -11.23 -8.65 -12.41
C LYS A 19 -12.21 -8.30 -11.28
N LEU A 20 -11.74 -7.65 -10.21
CA LEU A 20 -12.62 -7.20 -9.12
C LEU A 20 -13.45 -5.95 -9.48
N PHE A 21 -13.15 -5.32 -10.63
CA PHE A 21 -13.77 -4.10 -11.14
C PHE A 21 -14.29 -4.26 -12.57
N GLU A 22 -14.40 -5.51 -13.09
CA GLU A 22 -14.76 -5.77 -14.49
C GLU A 22 -16.14 -5.26 -14.89
N ASP A 23 -17.03 -5.05 -13.93
CA ASP A 23 -18.38 -4.51 -14.15
C ASP A 23 -18.40 -3.01 -14.51
N SER A 24 -17.28 -2.30 -14.33
CA SER A 24 -17.13 -0.87 -14.61
C SER A 24 -15.91 -0.59 -15.49
N ILE A 25 -16.14 -0.32 -16.76
CA ILE A 25 -15.07 0.02 -17.71
C ILE A 25 -14.30 1.27 -17.25
N ASP A 26 -15.00 2.27 -16.70
CA ASP A 26 -14.38 3.49 -16.21
C ASP A 26 -13.42 3.24 -15.04
N ASP A 27 -13.78 2.33 -14.14
CA ASP A 27 -12.93 1.94 -13.03
C ASP A 27 -11.70 1.16 -13.51
N VAL A 28 -11.89 0.22 -14.43
CA VAL A 28 -10.79 -0.52 -15.07
C VAL A 28 -9.80 0.43 -15.75
N VAL A 29 -10.30 1.41 -16.51
CA VAL A 29 -9.45 2.41 -17.18
C VAL A 29 -8.70 3.27 -16.18
N ALA A 30 -9.38 3.77 -15.12
CA ALA A 30 -8.76 4.60 -14.10
C ALA A 30 -7.68 3.86 -13.30
N ILE A 31 -7.95 2.63 -12.89
CA ILE A 31 -7.00 1.74 -12.19
C ILE A 31 -5.81 1.41 -13.10
N THR A 32 -6.04 1.18 -14.39
CA THR A 32 -4.97 0.92 -15.37
C THR A 32 -4.04 2.13 -15.54
N ARG A 33 -4.60 3.35 -15.55
CA ARG A 33 -3.81 4.60 -15.58
C ARG A 33 -2.94 4.73 -14.32
N ALA A 34 -3.52 4.52 -13.14
CA ALA A 34 -2.77 4.56 -11.89
C ALA A 34 -1.64 3.51 -11.86
N PHE A 35 -1.92 2.29 -12.31
CA PHE A 35 -0.90 1.25 -12.43
C PHE A 35 0.22 1.66 -13.39
N SER A 36 -0.09 2.25 -14.52
CA SER A 36 0.92 2.71 -15.50
C SER A 36 1.86 3.75 -14.90
N ILE A 37 1.33 4.69 -14.11
CA ILE A 37 2.11 5.68 -13.36
C ILE A 37 3.00 4.99 -12.33
N ALA A 38 2.43 4.12 -11.49
CA ALA A 38 3.17 3.39 -10.47
C ALA A 38 4.29 2.52 -11.08
N TYR A 39 4.02 1.88 -12.22
CA TYR A 39 5.00 1.07 -12.94
C TYR A 39 6.22 1.88 -13.41
N VAL A 40 6.01 3.12 -13.86
CA VAL A 40 7.09 4.04 -14.23
C VAL A 40 7.87 4.49 -12.99
N ILE A 41 7.18 4.87 -11.91
CA ILE A 41 7.79 5.35 -10.65
C ILE A 41 8.66 4.25 -10.01
N HIS A 42 8.18 3.00 -10.02
CA HIS A 42 8.84 1.87 -9.37
C HIS A 42 9.75 1.06 -10.30
N ARG A 43 9.95 1.53 -11.53
CA ARG A 43 10.78 0.82 -12.52
C ARG A 43 12.20 0.58 -12.01
N GLY A 44 12.62 -0.68 -12.04
CA GLY A 44 13.95 -1.09 -11.60
C GLY A 44 14.16 -1.07 -10.08
N LYS A 45 13.10 -0.83 -9.30
CA LYS A 45 13.15 -0.86 -7.84
C LYS A 45 12.64 -2.19 -7.34
N PHE A 46 13.24 -2.67 -6.25
CA PHE A 46 12.93 -3.95 -5.64
C PHE A 46 12.60 -3.76 -4.17
N TYR A 47 11.66 -4.57 -3.68
CA TYR A 47 11.26 -4.54 -2.29
C TYR A 47 12.39 -5.09 -1.42
N ASP A 48 12.82 -4.32 -0.41
CA ASP A 48 13.85 -4.72 0.56
C ASP A 48 15.16 -5.26 -0.07
N ASN A 49 15.53 -4.76 -1.27
CA ASN A 49 16.69 -5.22 -2.06
C ASN A 49 16.62 -6.69 -2.50
N ILE A 50 15.46 -7.33 -2.43
CA ILE A 50 15.22 -8.67 -2.96
C ILE A 50 15.02 -8.56 -4.48
N LYS A 51 16.06 -8.86 -5.27
CA LYS A 51 16.04 -8.70 -6.74
C LYS A 51 14.91 -9.47 -7.47
N SER A 52 14.30 -10.45 -6.81
CA SER A 52 13.18 -11.22 -7.37
C SER A 52 11.81 -10.58 -7.10
N GLU A 53 11.73 -9.55 -6.25
CA GLU A 53 10.46 -8.93 -5.85
C GLU A 53 10.39 -7.47 -6.30
N PRO A 54 9.86 -7.18 -7.51
CA PRO A 54 9.66 -5.81 -7.97
C PRO A 54 8.79 -5.02 -6.99
N TYR A 55 9.18 -3.77 -6.68
CA TYR A 55 8.47 -2.94 -5.71
C TYR A 55 7.00 -2.73 -6.05
N ILE A 56 6.67 -2.63 -7.34
CA ILE A 56 5.29 -2.50 -7.82
C ILE A 56 4.36 -3.61 -7.31
N ASN A 57 4.89 -4.81 -7.03
CA ASN A 57 4.09 -5.92 -6.52
C ASN A 57 3.55 -5.62 -5.10
N HIS A 58 4.31 -4.88 -4.29
CA HIS A 58 3.85 -4.41 -2.98
C HIS A 58 2.59 -3.55 -3.12
N THR A 59 2.61 -2.53 -3.98
CA THR A 59 1.47 -1.63 -4.15
C THR A 59 0.23 -2.36 -4.69
N LEU A 60 0.43 -3.34 -5.58
CA LEU A 60 -0.66 -4.20 -6.06
C LEU A 60 -1.24 -5.10 -4.97
N ARG A 61 -0.40 -5.65 -4.07
CA ARG A 61 -0.90 -6.46 -2.96
C ARG A 61 -1.67 -5.62 -1.95
N VAL A 62 -1.23 -4.40 -1.66
CA VAL A 62 -1.99 -3.46 -0.81
C VAL A 62 -3.37 -3.20 -1.41
N ALA A 63 -3.45 -2.92 -2.73
CA ALA A 63 -4.72 -2.75 -3.43
C ALA A 63 -5.60 -4.00 -3.38
N LEU A 64 -5.00 -5.20 -3.54
CA LEU A 64 -5.72 -6.49 -3.43
C LEU A 64 -6.21 -6.78 -2.00
N ILE A 65 -5.45 -6.44 -0.96
CA ILE A 65 -5.91 -6.54 0.43
C ILE A 65 -7.17 -5.70 0.61
N LEU A 66 -7.17 -4.45 0.16
CA LEU A 66 -8.33 -3.57 0.27
C LEU A 66 -9.52 -4.11 -0.52
N ALA A 67 -9.35 -4.39 -1.81
CA ALA A 67 -10.45 -4.77 -2.68
C ALA A 67 -11.00 -6.17 -2.39
N ASN A 68 -10.13 -7.16 -2.19
CA ASN A 68 -10.51 -8.55 -2.06
C ASN A 68 -10.72 -9.01 -0.63
N GLU A 69 -9.83 -8.61 0.30
CA GLU A 69 -9.92 -9.09 1.68
C GLU A 69 -10.80 -8.19 2.57
N LEU A 70 -10.75 -6.86 2.38
CA LEU A 70 -11.51 -5.89 3.15
C LEU A 70 -12.77 -5.40 2.42
N LYS A 71 -13.01 -5.88 1.20
CA LYS A 71 -14.19 -5.58 0.38
C LYS A 71 -14.38 -4.07 0.08
N VAL A 72 -13.32 -3.30 0.14
CA VAL A 72 -13.30 -1.89 -0.23
C VAL A 72 -13.23 -1.79 -1.75
N LYS A 73 -14.34 -1.53 -2.40
CA LYS A 73 -14.45 -1.43 -3.87
C LYS A 73 -14.55 0.02 -4.38
N ASP A 74 -14.11 0.99 -3.60
CA ASP A 74 -14.01 2.38 -4.04
C ASP A 74 -12.77 2.54 -4.93
N ARG A 75 -13.00 2.93 -6.21
CA ARG A 75 -11.95 3.13 -7.21
C ARG A 75 -10.85 4.07 -6.73
N ASP A 76 -11.21 5.18 -6.09
CA ASP A 76 -10.22 6.19 -5.68
C ASP A 76 -9.34 5.68 -4.54
N VAL A 77 -9.88 4.83 -3.69
CA VAL A 77 -9.11 4.13 -2.64
C VAL A 77 -8.12 3.16 -3.25
N ILE A 78 -8.51 2.42 -4.28
CA ILE A 78 -7.62 1.48 -4.98
C ILE A 78 -6.53 2.22 -5.75
N ILE A 79 -6.86 3.33 -6.39
CA ILE A 79 -5.88 4.22 -7.03
C ILE A 79 -4.88 4.73 -5.99
N ALA A 80 -5.37 5.19 -4.82
CA ALA A 80 -4.51 5.63 -3.73
C ALA A 80 -3.60 4.51 -3.21
N ALA A 81 -4.10 3.28 -3.09
CA ALA A 81 -3.31 2.12 -2.70
C ALA A 81 -2.18 1.79 -3.70
N ILE A 82 -2.45 1.91 -5.00
CA ILE A 82 -1.44 1.67 -6.05
C ILE A 82 -0.35 2.77 -6.03
N LEU A 83 -0.70 3.98 -5.63
CA LEU A 83 0.16 5.17 -5.70
C LEU A 83 0.58 5.72 -4.33
N HIS A 84 0.33 5.00 -3.21
CA HIS A 84 0.52 5.53 -1.86
C HIS A 84 1.96 6.01 -1.58
N ASP A 85 2.95 5.43 -2.24
CA ASP A 85 4.36 5.80 -2.13
C ASP A 85 4.82 6.80 -3.21
N ALA A 86 3.89 7.32 -4.04
CA ALA A 86 4.23 8.21 -5.15
C ALA A 86 4.91 9.53 -4.70
N PHE A 87 4.67 9.96 -3.48
CA PHE A 87 5.24 11.17 -2.87
C PHE A 87 6.32 10.87 -1.81
N GLU A 88 6.78 9.64 -1.68
CA GLU A 88 7.93 9.36 -0.85
C GLU A 88 9.14 10.15 -1.36
N LYS A 89 10.02 10.62 -0.44
CA LYS A 89 11.17 11.52 -0.76
C LYS A 89 12.03 11.06 -1.95
N THR A 90 12.03 9.77 -2.25
CA THR A 90 12.77 9.19 -3.39
C THR A 90 12.07 9.35 -4.74
N TYR A 91 10.79 9.74 -4.74
CA TYR A 91 9.96 9.79 -5.96
C TYR A 91 9.44 11.18 -6.32
N THR A 92 9.62 12.18 -5.46
CA THR A 92 9.03 13.53 -5.56
C THR A 92 9.41 14.30 -6.83
N ASN A 93 10.47 13.90 -7.52
CA ASN A 93 10.91 14.56 -8.76
C ASN A 93 10.30 13.97 -10.04
N THR A 94 9.53 12.88 -9.95
CA THR A 94 9.06 12.14 -11.14
C THR A 94 7.73 12.67 -11.68
N PHE A 95 6.83 13.12 -10.78
CA PHE A 95 5.51 13.64 -11.16
C PHE A 95 5.17 14.89 -10.35
N LYS A 96 4.69 15.93 -11.05
CA LYS A 96 4.12 17.11 -10.40
C LYS A 96 2.73 16.77 -9.86
N GLU A 97 2.41 17.23 -8.65
CA GLU A 97 1.13 17.01 -7.98
C GLU A 97 -0.09 17.39 -8.86
N GLU A 98 -0.02 18.53 -9.54
CA GLU A 98 -1.08 18.96 -10.45
C GLU A 98 -1.32 18.00 -11.63
N LEU A 99 -0.24 17.42 -12.20
CA LEU A 99 -0.36 16.43 -13.26
C LEU A 99 -1.01 15.16 -12.74
N LEU A 100 -0.62 14.76 -11.55
CA LEU A 100 -1.20 13.59 -10.88
C LEU A 100 -2.69 13.83 -10.60
N LYS A 101 -3.06 14.99 -10.03
CA LYS A 101 -4.47 15.39 -9.81
C LYS A 101 -5.32 15.29 -11.08
N LYS A 102 -4.80 15.79 -12.21
CA LYS A 102 -5.49 15.72 -13.51
C LYS A 102 -5.68 14.29 -14.02
N THR A 103 -4.76 13.38 -13.64
CA THR A 103 -4.75 12.01 -14.17
C THR A 103 -5.57 11.04 -13.33
N ILE A 104 -5.53 11.17 -11.99
CA ILE A 104 -6.16 10.24 -11.06
C ILE A 104 -7.34 10.81 -10.29
N GLY A 105 -7.58 12.11 -10.38
CA GLY A 105 -8.64 12.81 -9.65
C GLY A 105 -8.21 13.31 -8.27
N GLU A 106 -8.97 14.29 -7.78
CA GLU A 106 -8.68 14.98 -6.52
C GLU A 106 -8.86 14.09 -5.29
N LYS A 107 -9.89 13.23 -5.29
CA LYS A 107 -10.18 12.34 -4.15
C LYS A 107 -9.05 11.34 -3.94
N ALA A 108 -8.58 10.67 -4.99
CA ALA A 108 -7.46 9.73 -4.91
C ALA A 108 -6.18 10.44 -4.47
N LEU A 109 -5.88 11.63 -5.00
CA LEU A 109 -4.74 12.43 -4.59
C LEU A 109 -4.79 12.81 -3.12
N ASN A 110 -5.93 13.29 -2.62
CA ASN A 110 -6.10 13.64 -1.21
C ASN A 110 -5.90 12.44 -0.28
N LEU A 111 -6.31 11.23 -0.68
CA LEU A 111 -6.04 10.01 0.06
C LEU A 111 -4.53 9.71 0.12
N ILE A 112 -3.82 9.82 -1.00
CA ILE A 112 -2.36 9.63 -1.06
C ILE A 112 -1.67 10.62 -0.12
N LEU A 113 -1.98 11.91 -0.24
CA LEU A 113 -1.38 12.95 0.60
C LEU A 113 -1.71 12.76 2.09
N SER A 114 -2.89 12.23 2.40
CA SER A 114 -3.28 11.94 3.78
C SER A 114 -2.47 10.80 4.39
N THR A 115 -2.08 9.80 3.59
CA THR A 115 -1.24 8.68 4.09
C THR A 115 0.22 9.08 4.27
N THR A 116 0.75 9.98 3.44
CA THR A 116 2.16 10.43 3.51
C THR A 116 2.45 11.33 4.70
N LYS A 117 1.42 11.90 5.35
CA LYS A 117 1.59 12.74 6.56
C LYS A 117 2.04 11.96 7.79
N PHE A 118 1.83 10.66 7.80
CA PHE A 118 2.09 9.81 8.95
C PHE A 118 3.44 9.12 8.84
N ASN A 119 4.49 9.77 9.37
CA ASN A 119 5.83 9.19 9.40
C ASN A 119 6.14 8.58 10.77
N ILE A 120 5.99 7.26 10.87
CA ILE A 120 6.26 6.50 12.10
C ILE A 120 7.68 6.68 12.65
N LYS A 121 8.66 7.04 11.80
CA LYS A 121 10.05 7.23 12.24
C LYS A 121 10.29 8.55 12.96
N GLU A 122 9.36 9.48 12.83
CA GLU A 122 9.46 10.84 13.35
C GLU A 122 8.49 11.10 14.51
N MET A 123 7.70 10.09 14.92
CA MET A 123 6.66 10.25 15.93
C MET A 123 6.73 9.16 17.00
N GLU A 124 6.40 9.54 18.24
CA GLU A 124 6.13 8.57 19.30
C GLU A 124 4.83 7.79 19.04
N SER A 125 4.75 6.55 19.55
CA SER A 125 3.62 5.66 19.26
C SER A 125 2.26 6.26 19.60
N ASN A 126 2.15 6.89 20.76
CA ASN A 126 0.90 7.50 21.22
C ASN A 126 0.49 8.70 20.36
N GLU A 127 1.45 9.49 19.91
CA GLU A 127 1.18 10.63 19.01
C GLU A 127 0.74 10.14 17.63
N TYR A 128 1.45 9.19 17.07
CA TYR A 128 1.11 8.55 15.81
C TYR A 128 -0.31 7.98 15.84
N CYS A 129 -0.64 7.16 16.86
CA CYS A 129 -1.97 6.57 17.00
C CYS A 129 -3.06 7.66 17.08
N LYS A 130 -2.86 8.70 17.90
CA LYS A 130 -3.82 9.79 18.03
C LYS A 130 -4.06 10.53 16.71
N LEU A 131 -3.01 10.78 15.93
CA LEU A 131 -3.12 11.46 14.65
C LEU A 131 -3.81 10.59 13.62
N VAL A 132 -3.43 9.31 13.50
CA VAL A 132 -4.05 8.37 12.56
C VAL A 132 -5.51 8.13 12.90
N LEU A 133 -5.89 8.03 14.18
CA LEU A 133 -7.27 7.84 14.60
C LEU A 133 -8.17 9.06 14.31
N LYS A 134 -7.61 10.27 14.19
CA LYS A 134 -8.34 11.45 13.72
C LYS A 134 -8.61 11.44 12.21
N SER A 135 -7.92 10.60 11.45
CA SER A 135 -8.15 10.46 10.02
C SER A 135 -9.43 9.69 9.70
N SER A 136 -9.89 9.75 8.46
CA SER A 136 -11.03 8.96 8.01
C SER A 136 -10.73 7.45 8.09
N GLN A 137 -11.78 6.64 8.24
CA GLN A 137 -11.66 5.18 8.24
C GLN A 137 -10.92 4.65 7.01
N ILE A 138 -11.15 5.25 5.85
CA ILE A 138 -10.49 4.86 4.60
C ILE A 138 -8.97 5.09 4.66
N VAL A 139 -8.52 6.19 5.24
CA VAL A 139 -7.08 6.44 5.45
C VAL A 139 -6.48 5.41 6.39
N ARG A 140 -7.21 5.05 7.46
CA ARG A 140 -6.78 3.97 8.37
C ARG A 140 -6.69 2.61 7.66
N TYR A 141 -7.66 2.28 6.79
CA TYR A 141 -7.59 1.07 5.96
C TYR A 141 -6.35 1.04 5.05
N LEU A 142 -6.01 2.14 4.39
CA LEU A 142 -4.80 2.24 3.56
C LEU A 142 -3.53 1.99 4.38
N ILE A 143 -3.40 2.64 5.54
CA ILE A 143 -2.25 2.50 6.44
C ILE A 143 -2.13 1.06 6.96
N LEU A 144 -3.24 0.45 7.38
CA LEU A 144 -3.26 -0.89 7.95
C LEU A 144 -3.04 -1.97 6.87
N ALA A 145 -3.57 -1.79 5.66
CA ALA A 145 -3.33 -2.69 4.53
C ALA A 145 -1.86 -2.67 4.08
N ASN A 146 -1.24 -1.49 4.04
CA ASN A 146 0.19 -1.33 3.78
C ASN A 146 1.02 -2.06 4.85
N ARG A 147 0.68 -1.90 6.15
CA ARG A 147 1.36 -2.61 7.23
C ARG A 147 1.21 -4.11 7.14
N LEU A 148 0.00 -4.59 6.83
CA LEU A 148 -0.29 -6.02 6.69
C LEU A 148 0.54 -6.66 5.57
N ASP A 149 0.62 -6.03 4.40
CA ASP A 149 1.47 -6.53 3.31
C ASP A 149 2.94 -6.55 3.71
N SER A 150 3.42 -5.49 4.35
CA SER A 150 4.81 -5.39 4.80
C SER A 150 5.20 -6.50 5.78
N ILE A 151 4.29 -6.88 6.71
CA ILE A 151 4.51 -8.00 7.62
C ILE A 151 4.52 -9.33 6.87
N ARG A 152 3.57 -9.55 5.97
CA ARG A 152 3.48 -10.80 5.21
C ARG A 152 4.73 -11.09 4.38
N ILE A 153 5.33 -10.06 3.80
CA ILE A 153 6.59 -10.21 3.04
C ILE A 153 7.74 -10.58 3.96
N LEU A 154 7.80 -10.05 5.18
CA LEU A 154 8.89 -10.32 6.11
C LEU A 154 8.95 -11.78 6.58
N LYS A 155 7.90 -12.58 6.39
CA LYS A 155 7.90 -14.02 6.68
C LYS A 155 9.09 -14.76 6.02
N ASN A 156 9.52 -14.28 4.86
CA ASN A 156 10.63 -14.87 4.12
C ASN A 156 11.96 -14.10 4.32
N SER A 157 12.00 -13.14 5.23
CA SER A 157 13.22 -12.36 5.50
C SER A 157 14.18 -13.12 6.40
N ILE A 158 15.46 -13.07 6.08
CA ILE A 158 16.55 -13.56 6.93
C ILE A 158 16.97 -12.54 7.99
N ARG A 159 16.44 -11.32 7.95
CA ARG A 159 16.81 -10.20 8.84
C ARG A 159 15.99 -10.22 10.11
N LYS A 160 16.47 -10.91 11.14
CA LYS A 160 15.81 -11.03 12.45
C LYS A 160 15.61 -9.67 13.13
N ASP A 161 16.58 -8.76 13.01
CA ASP A 161 16.49 -7.39 13.53
C ASP A 161 15.28 -6.65 12.96
N LYS A 162 15.06 -6.76 11.67
CA LYS A 162 13.91 -6.15 10.98
C LYS A 162 12.59 -6.79 11.41
N ILE A 163 12.55 -8.12 11.54
CA ILE A 163 11.36 -8.85 12.01
C ILE A 163 10.97 -8.36 13.42
N GLN A 164 11.90 -8.30 14.36
CA GLN A 164 11.63 -7.87 15.73
C GLN A 164 11.14 -6.43 15.79
N ARG A 165 11.78 -5.52 15.05
CA ARG A 165 11.34 -4.13 14.93
C ARG A 165 9.92 -4.05 14.41
N PHE A 166 9.59 -4.74 13.32
CA PHE A 166 8.26 -4.73 12.74
C PHE A 166 7.20 -5.33 13.67
N LYS A 167 7.53 -6.39 14.43
CA LYS A 167 6.63 -6.92 15.47
C LYS A 167 6.32 -5.86 16.52
N LYS A 168 7.35 -5.25 17.09
CA LYS A 168 7.22 -4.21 18.13
C LYS A 168 6.38 -3.03 17.62
N GLU A 169 6.75 -2.46 16.47
CA GLU A 169 6.00 -1.36 15.87
C GLU A 169 4.54 -1.73 15.60
N THR A 170 4.26 -2.96 15.15
CA THR A 170 2.88 -3.39 14.88
C THR A 170 2.07 -3.48 16.17
N GLN A 171 2.66 -3.99 17.24
CA GLN A 171 2.00 -4.04 18.56
C GLN A 171 1.76 -2.64 19.14
N GLU A 172 2.73 -1.74 19.02
CA GLU A 172 2.68 -0.42 19.64
C GLU A 172 1.85 0.60 18.85
N TYR A 173 1.86 0.53 17.51
CA TYR A 173 1.25 1.55 16.66
C TYR A 173 0.00 1.03 15.92
N PHE A 174 0.10 -0.13 15.27
CA PHE A 174 -0.91 -0.52 14.30
C PHE A 174 -2.06 -1.35 14.89
N LEU A 175 -1.80 -2.21 15.87
CA LEU A 175 -2.88 -2.95 16.54
C LEU A 175 -3.84 -2.04 17.31
N PRO A 176 -3.41 -1.01 18.06
CA PRO A 176 -4.33 -0.05 18.66
C PRO A 176 -5.21 0.67 17.64
N ILE A 177 -4.64 1.04 16.47
CA ILE A 177 -5.40 1.64 15.37
C ILE A 177 -6.39 0.63 14.78
N ALA A 178 -5.97 -0.60 14.57
CA ALA A 178 -6.82 -1.66 14.02
C ALA A 178 -8.01 -1.97 14.93
N ASN A 179 -7.80 -2.08 16.24
CA ASN A 179 -8.86 -2.30 17.25
C ASN A 179 -9.97 -1.26 17.20
N LEU A 180 -9.65 -0.02 16.81
CA LEU A 180 -10.61 1.08 16.70
C LEU A 180 -11.06 1.31 15.23
N THR A 181 -10.73 0.39 14.34
CA THR A 181 -11.04 0.52 12.91
C THR A 181 -11.82 -0.66 12.36
N ASP A 182 -11.35 -1.88 12.59
CA ASP A 182 -11.92 -3.10 11.98
C ASP A 182 -11.34 -4.38 12.59
N ASP A 183 -12.21 -5.23 13.17
CA ASP A 183 -11.81 -6.48 13.83
C ASP A 183 -11.15 -7.48 12.87
N ASN A 184 -11.53 -7.49 11.60
CA ASN A 184 -10.91 -8.33 10.59
C ASN A 184 -9.44 -7.96 10.35
N LEU A 185 -9.11 -6.65 10.39
CA LEU A 185 -7.73 -6.18 10.34
C LEU A 185 -6.93 -6.56 11.59
N VAL A 186 -7.55 -6.49 12.78
CA VAL A 186 -6.92 -6.99 14.02
C VAL A 186 -6.53 -8.45 13.86
N PHE A 187 -7.48 -9.28 13.46
CA PHE A 187 -7.25 -10.71 13.24
C PHE A 187 -6.12 -10.95 12.21
N LYS A 188 -6.20 -10.31 11.04
CA LYS A 188 -5.20 -10.49 9.97
C LYS A 188 -3.79 -10.04 10.38
N LEU A 189 -3.66 -8.91 11.07
CA LEU A 189 -2.37 -8.43 11.58
C LEU A 189 -1.81 -9.37 12.64
N SER A 190 -2.66 -9.86 13.56
CA SER A 190 -2.26 -10.80 14.62
C SER A 190 -1.76 -12.12 14.04
N VAL A 191 -2.48 -12.68 13.06
CA VAL A 191 -2.06 -13.90 12.36
C VAL A 191 -0.73 -13.68 11.62
N ALA A 192 -0.61 -12.58 10.88
CA ALA A 192 0.62 -12.28 10.15
C ALA A 192 1.82 -12.12 11.08
N MET A 193 1.64 -11.50 12.25
CA MET A 193 2.70 -11.39 13.27
C MET A 193 3.06 -12.73 13.91
N TYR A 194 2.07 -13.60 14.16
CA TYR A 194 2.31 -14.95 14.69
C TYR A 194 3.15 -15.79 13.72
N GLU A 195 2.93 -15.64 12.43
CA GLU A 195 3.69 -16.34 11.38
C GLU A 195 5.13 -15.85 11.20
N LEU A 196 5.49 -14.68 11.73
CA LEU A 196 6.88 -14.19 11.74
C LEU A 196 7.68 -14.95 12.82
N LYS A 197 8.52 -15.86 12.40
CA LYS A 197 9.42 -16.64 13.26
C LYS A 197 10.70 -15.89 13.61
#